data_7387c7c5b8e5622336947c2e77c82067
#
_entry.id   7387c7c5b8e5622336947c2e77c82067
#
_cell.length_a   1.000
_cell.length_b   1.000
_cell.length_c   1.000
_cell.angle_alpha   90.00
_cell.angle_beta   90.00
_cell.angle_gamma   90.00
#
_symmetry.space_group_name_H-M   'P 1'
#
loop_
_entity.id
_entity.type
_entity.pdbx_description
1 polymer ?
#
loop_
_entity_poly.entity_id
_entity_poly.type
_entity_poly.pdbx_seq_one_letter_code
_entity_poly.pdbx_strand_id
1 'polypeptide(L)'
;GVVTLNCARLGYQYAGNEAGLLAAVDNLVALGVDTLERRRAFVTEQLRNGLYPYTRRWLPSLDNHFSTIGVNGCNEMVRNFTHDAYDITDPRGKALTARLLDHINSLIVAAQEQTGHLFNLEATPAEGTTYRFAKEDRKRFPDIIHAGSEREPYYTNSSQLPVAHTPDPFAALEHQEELQSKYTGGTVLHLYMGSAMSDGKACAKLVRRALENFHLPYITITPTFSICPEHGYISGEHPHCPHCDQTTEMWTRVMGYFRPVESFNIGKKGEFHERQYFSETYV
;
A
#
# COMPACT_ATOMS: atom_id res chain seq x y z
N GLY A 1 13.58 -3.09 -10.91
CA GLY A 1 13.88 -2.25 -9.73
C GLY A 1 12.67 -1.44 -9.31
N VAL A 2 12.63 -1.05 -8.02
CA VAL A 2 11.55 -0.22 -7.45
C VAL A 2 12.15 0.95 -6.69
N VAL A 3 11.57 2.13 -6.84
CA VAL A 3 11.76 3.30 -5.98
C VAL A 3 10.41 3.74 -5.45
N THR A 4 10.35 4.23 -4.19
CA THR A 4 9.08 4.63 -3.57
C THR A 4 9.19 6.08 -3.11
N LEU A 5 8.25 6.92 -3.53
CA LEU A 5 8.14 8.32 -3.15
C LEU A 5 7.52 8.44 -1.75
N ASN A 6 8.10 9.30 -0.92
CA ASN A 6 7.55 9.66 0.39
C ASN A 6 6.57 10.83 0.23
N CYS A 7 5.30 10.52 -0.03
CA CYS A 7 4.28 11.55 -0.27
C CYS A 7 3.96 12.35 1.01
N ALA A 8 4.00 11.72 2.20
CA ALA A 8 3.75 12.41 3.46
C ALA A 8 4.74 13.57 3.69
N ARG A 9 6.03 13.35 3.44
CA ARG A 9 7.05 14.41 3.51
C ARG A 9 6.81 15.51 2.49
N LEU A 10 6.39 15.15 1.25
CA LEU A 10 6.05 16.13 0.24
C LEU A 10 4.89 17.01 0.69
N GLY A 11 3.83 16.43 1.24
CA GLY A 11 2.71 17.19 1.80
C GLY A 11 3.15 18.17 2.88
N TYR A 12 4.05 17.74 3.77
CA TYR A 12 4.60 18.59 4.84
C TYR A 12 5.44 19.75 4.28
N GLN A 13 6.37 19.45 3.38
CA GLN A 13 7.30 20.47 2.86
C GLN A 13 6.64 21.50 1.94
N TYR A 14 5.54 21.14 1.29
CA TYR A 14 4.82 21.98 0.34
C TYR A 14 3.38 22.26 0.79
N ALA A 15 3.15 22.35 2.09
CA ALA A 15 1.83 22.62 2.64
C ALA A 15 1.18 23.85 2.00
N GLY A 16 -0.04 23.68 1.47
CA GLY A 16 -0.80 24.71 0.77
C GLY A 16 -0.26 25.13 -0.61
N ASN A 17 0.84 24.56 -1.08
CA ASN A 17 1.48 24.91 -2.36
C ASN A 17 1.50 23.70 -3.33
N GLU A 18 0.39 23.47 -4.04
CA GLU A 18 0.27 22.34 -4.97
C GLU A 18 1.27 22.41 -6.13
N ALA A 19 1.53 23.61 -6.67
CA ALA A 19 2.51 23.78 -7.75
C ALA A 19 3.93 23.39 -7.30
N GLY A 20 4.31 23.79 -6.08
CA GLY A 20 5.60 23.41 -5.48
C GLY A 20 5.68 21.91 -5.22
N LEU A 21 4.59 21.28 -4.76
CA LEU A 21 4.50 19.85 -4.54
C LEU A 21 4.73 19.08 -5.84
N LEU A 22 4.03 19.45 -6.92
CA LEU A 22 4.17 18.80 -8.22
C LEU A 22 5.58 19.01 -8.83
N ALA A 23 6.14 20.20 -8.72
CA ALA A 23 7.53 20.46 -9.16
C ALA A 23 8.57 19.64 -8.38
N ALA A 24 8.33 19.38 -7.10
CA ALA A 24 9.18 18.47 -6.31
C ALA A 24 9.01 17.01 -6.77
N VAL A 25 7.80 16.61 -7.15
CA VAL A 25 7.52 15.28 -7.73
C VAL A 25 8.27 15.12 -9.06
N ASP A 26 8.30 16.13 -9.93
CA ASP A 26 9.09 16.10 -11.19
C ASP A 26 10.55 15.72 -10.91
N ASN A 27 11.17 16.41 -9.96
CA ASN A 27 12.56 16.16 -9.59
C ASN A 27 12.78 14.76 -9.00
N LEU A 28 11.87 14.29 -8.14
CA LEU A 28 11.98 12.97 -7.51
C LEU A 28 11.74 11.83 -8.51
N VAL A 29 10.81 11.99 -9.44
CA VAL A 29 10.57 11.02 -10.50
C VAL A 29 11.77 10.97 -11.45
N ALA A 30 12.32 12.11 -11.86
CA ALA A 30 13.53 12.16 -12.68
C ALA A 30 14.72 11.46 -12.01
N LEU A 31 14.95 11.70 -10.71
CA LEU A 31 15.97 10.99 -9.92
C LEU A 31 15.66 9.49 -9.82
N GLY A 32 14.39 9.14 -9.66
CA GLY A 32 13.93 7.74 -9.64
C GLY A 32 14.22 7.03 -10.96
N VAL A 33 13.92 7.66 -12.09
CA VAL A 33 14.19 7.15 -13.44
C VAL A 33 15.70 6.92 -13.64
N ASP A 34 16.56 7.93 -13.34
CA ASP A 34 18.02 7.78 -13.44
C ASP A 34 18.53 6.61 -12.57
N THR A 35 18.03 6.51 -11.34
CA THR A 35 18.40 5.44 -10.41
C THR A 35 18.00 4.07 -10.95
N LEU A 36 16.80 3.94 -11.51
CA LEU A 36 16.28 2.68 -12.05
C LEU A 36 17.01 2.28 -13.34
N GLU A 37 17.35 3.22 -14.21
CA GLU A 37 18.14 2.98 -15.40
C GLU A 37 19.57 2.50 -15.08
N ARG A 38 20.22 3.11 -14.11
CA ARG A 38 21.54 2.63 -13.61
C ARG A 38 21.45 1.21 -13.05
N ARG A 39 20.39 0.90 -12.29
CA ARG A 39 20.16 -0.46 -11.79
C ARG A 39 19.89 -1.45 -12.92
N ARG A 40 19.10 -1.06 -13.92
CA ARG A 40 18.83 -1.87 -15.10
C ARG A 40 20.12 -2.20 -15.85
N ALA A 41 20.96 -1.20 -16.12
CA ALA A 41 22.25 -1.37 -16.77
C ALA A 41 23.15 -2.33 -15.98
N PHE A 42 23.27 -2.13 -14.67
CA PHE A 42 24.06 -3.00 -13.79
C PHE A 42 23.56 -4.45 -13.81
N VAL A 43 22.25 -4.68 -13.62
CA VAL A 43 21.69 -6.04 -13.62
C VAL A 43 21.85 -6.71 -14.99
N THR A 44 21.68 -5.96 -16.09
CA THR A 44 21.89 -6.47 -17.46
C THR A 44 23.34 -6.95 -17.64
N GLU A 45 24.31 -6.19 -17.15
CA GLU A 45 25.72 -6.61 -17.18
C GLU A 45 25.94 -7.90 -16.39
N GLN A 46 25.37 -8.00 -15.17
CA GLN A 46 25.50 -9.20 -14.34
C GLN A 46 24.83 -10.43 -14.97
N LEU A 47 23.70 -10.25 -15.66
CA LEU A 47 23.06 -11.32 -16.44
C LEU A 47 23.98 -11.81 -17.58
N ARG A 48 24.67 -10.89 -18.27
CA ARG A 48 25.65 -11.24 -19.33
C ARG A 48 26.86 -11.99 -18.75
N ASN A 49 27.29 -11.61 -17.56
CA ASN A 49 28.42 -12.23 -16.86
C ASN A 49 28.07 -13.59 -16.21
N GLY A 50 26.83 -14.08 -16.40
CA GLY A 50 26.40 -15.40 -15.91
C GLY A 50 25.89 -15.42 -14.48
N LEU A 51 25.81 -14.25 -13.81
CA LEU A 51 25.06 -14.15 -12.57
C LEU A 51 23.56 -14.28 -12.83
N TYR A 52 22.80 -14.67 -11.83
CA TYR A 52 21.36 -14.91 -11.96
C TYR A 52 21.00 -16.02 -12.96
N PRO A 53 21.61 -17.23 -12.92
CA PRO A 53 21.41 -18.26 -13.92
C PRO A 53 19.95 -18.72 -14.02
N TYR A 54 19.22 -18.75 -12.89
CA TYR A 54 17.80 -19.08 -12.86
C TYR A 54 16.96 -18.01 -13.55
N THR A 55 17.19 -16.73 -13.24
CA THR A 55 16.49 -15.61 -13.87
C THR A 55 16.74 -15.56 -15.37
N ARG A 56 18.00 -15.74 -15.80
CA ARG A 56 18.37 -15.72 -17.22
C ARG A 56 17.68 -16.80 -18.05
N ARG A 57 17.34 -17.92 -17.43
CA ARG A 57 16.62 -19.02 -18.11
C ARG A 57 15.22 -18.58 -18.59
N TRP A 58 14.54 -17.74 -17.79
CA TRP A 58 13.16 -17.34 -18.03
C TRP A 58 13.03 -15.90 -18.52
N LEU A 59 14.00 -15.07 -18.19
CA LEU A 59 14.07 -13.67 -18.56
C LEU A 59 15.44 -13.40 -19.19
N PRO A 60 15.61 -13.67 -20.49
CA PRO A 60 16.91 -13.56 -21.16
C PRO A 60 17.40 -12.11 -21.30
N SER A 61 16.49 -11.14 -21.31
CA SER A 61 16.79 -9.71 -21.25
C SER A 61 15.80 -8.99 -20.31
N LEU A 62 16.09 -7.73 -20.01
CA LEU A 62 15.19 -6.87 -19.22
C LEU A 62 14.27 -6.00 -20.09
N ASP A 63 14.20 -6.22 -21.40
CA ASP A 63 13.45 -5.37 -22.33
C ASP A 63 11.95 -5.33 -22.00
N ASN A 64 11.39 -6.47 -21.60
CA ASN A 64 9.99 -6.61 -21.17
C ASN A 64 9.82 -6.56 -19.63
N HIS A 65 10.82 -6.03 -18.92
CA HIS A 65 10.77 -5.92 -17.46
C HIS A 65 10.54 -4.48 -17.03
N PHE A 66 9.53 -4.26 -16.20
CA PHE A 66 9.22 -2.94 -15.68
C PHE A 66 10.23 -2.42 -14.66
N SER A 67 10.53 -1.13 -14.75
CA SER A 67 11.09 -0.32 -13.69
C SER A 67 9.93 0.37 -12.98
N THR A 68 9.86 0.30 -11.66
CA THR A 68 8.68 0.68 -10.91
C THR A 68 8.92 1.93 -10.08
N ILE A 69 8.01 2.90 -10.20
CA ILE A 69 7.89 4.03 -9.30
C ILE A 69 6.67 3.77 -8.42
N GLY A 70 6.86 3.77 -7.12
CA GLY A 70 5.79 3.58 -6.14
C GLY A 70 5.53 4.84 -5.33
N VAL A 71 4.38 4.90 -4.69
CA VAL A 71 3.99 5.96 -3.77
C VAL A 71 3.63 5.39 -2.40
N ASN A 72 3.82 6.19 -1.35
CA ASN A 72 3.47 5.81 0.01
C ASN A 72 3.07 7.04 0.83
N GLY A 73 2.07 6.92 1.71
CA GLY A 73 1.65 7.98 2.61
C GLY A 73 0.82 9.08 1.94
N CYS A 74 -0.05 8.75 0.97
CA CYS A 74 -0.90 9.75 0.33
C CYS A 74 -1.94 10.33 1.31
N ASN A 75 -2.44 9.53 2.26
CA ASN A 75 -3.31 10.03 3.32
C ASN A 75 -2.60 11.10 4.16
N GLU A 76 -1.41 10.80 4.64
CA GLU A 76 -0.62 11.73 5.44
C GLU A 76 -0.10 12.91 4.60
N MET A 77 0.07 12.73 3.28
CA MET A 77 0.32 13.83 2.37
C MET A 77 -0.81 14.86 2.42
N VAL A 78 -2.04 14.41 2.27
CA VAL A 78 -3.21 15.30 2.31
C VAL A 78 -3.30 16.01 3.67
N ARG A 79 -3.17 15.27 4.77
CA ARG A 79 -3.23 15.82 6.13
C ARG A 79 -2.14 16.88 6.37
N ASN A 80 -0.90 16.57 6.03
CA ASN A 80 0.20 17.53 6.17
C ASN A 80 0.05 18.74 5.22
N PHE A 81 -0.37 18.51 3.98
CA PHE A 81 -0.59 19.57 2.99
C PHE A 81 -1.66 20.58 3.43
N THR A 82 -2.67 20.11 4.14
CA THR A 82 -3.82 20.91 4.58
C THR A 82 -3.75 21.35 6.04
N HIS A 83 -2.63 21.11 6.73
CA HIS A 83 -2.51 21.33 8.17
C HIS A 83 -3.61 20.61 8.97
N ASP A 84 -3.89 19.36 8.59
CA ASP A 84 -4.90 18.47 9.18
C ASP A 84 -6.36 18.95 9.05
N ALA A 85 -6.64 19.86 8.10
CA ALA A 85 -8.00 20.33 7.87
C ALA A 85 -8.90 19.23 7.28
N TYR A 86 -8.32 18.29 6.52
CA TYR A 86 -8.98 17.09 5.99
C TYR A 86 -7.92 16.06 5.55
N ASP A 87 -8.38 14.85 5.30
CA ASP A 87 -7.56 13.73 4.85
C ASP A 87 -8.02 13.19 3.49
N ILE A 88 -7.53 12.01 3.09
CA ILE A 88 -7.86 11.38 1.79
C ILE A 88 -9.34 10.96 1.69
N THR A 89 -10.06 10.85 2.80
CA THR A 89 -11.48 10.47 2.81
C THR A 89 -12.40 11.61 2.38
N ASP A 90 -11.94 12.86 2.53
CA ASP A 90 -12.64 14.03 2.00
C ASP A 90 -12.51 14.07 0.46
N PRO A 91 -13.57 14.41 -0.28
CA PRO A 91 -13.51 14.52 -1.75
C PRO A 91 -12.39 15.43 -2.27
N ARG A 92 -12.02 16.50 -1.55
CA ARG A 92 -10.91 17.38 -1.91
C ARG A 92 -9.56 16.69 -1.77
N GLY A 93 -9.38 15.89 -0.68
CA GLY A 93 -8.18 15.10 -0.44
C GLY A 93 -8.03 13.98 -1.45
N LYS A 94 -9.12 13.28 -1.77
CA LYS A 94 -9.18 12.29 -2.85
C LYS A 94 -8.79 12.92 -4.20
N ALA A 95 -9.35 14.09 -4.53
CA ALA A 95 -9.06 14.81 -5.78
C ALA A 95 -7.58 15.27 -5.86
N LEU A 96 -6.99 15.77 -4.76
CA LEU A 96 -5.56 16.10 -4.71
C LEU A 96 -4.69 14.86 -4.97
N THR A 97 -5.03 13.74 -4.34
CA THR A 97 -4.32 12.47 -4.55
C THR A 97 -4.46 11.98 -6.00
N ALA A 98 -5.66 12.08 -6.59
CA ALA A 98 -5.89 11.69 -7.97
C ALA A 98 -5.02 12.53 -8.94
N ARG A 99 -4.94 13.84 -8.75
CA ARG A 99 -4.07 14.71 -9.57
C ARG A 99 -2.60 14.37 -9.41
N LEU A 100 -2.15 14.04 -8.20
CA LEU A 100 -0.77 13.57 -7.97
C LEU A 100 -0.47 12.30 -8.78
N LEU A 101 -1.36 11.30 -8.72
CA LEU A 101 -1.18 10.04 -9.45
C LEU A 101 -1.19 10.24 -10.97
N ASP A 102 -2.09 11.09 -11.47
CA ASP A 102 -2.14 11.44 -12.91
C ASP A 102 -0.86 12.15 -13.35
N HIS A 103 -0.35 13.07 -12.53
CA HIS A 103 0.90 13.77 -12.80
C HIS A 103 2.09 12.80 -12.85
N ILE A 104 2.22 11.89 -11.88
CA ILE A 104 3.27 10.87 -11.90
C ILE A 104 3.14 9.97 -13.13
N ASN A 105 1.93 9.57 -13.52
CA ASN A 105 1.72 8.77 -14.73
C ASN A 105 2.19 9.50 -16.00
N SER A 106 1.94 10.81 -16.10
CA SER A 106 2.43 11.60 -17.25
C SER A 106 3.95 11.63 -17.33
N LEU A 107 4.63 11.72 -16.18
CA LEU A 107 6.09 11.66 -16.10
C LEU A 107 6.64 10.26 -16.45
N ILE A 108 5.93 9.22 -16.06
CA ILE A 108 6.27 7.82 -16.39
C ILE A 108 6.16 7.59 -17.90
N VAL A 109 5.11 8.09 -18.54
CA VAL A 109 4.96 8.00 -20.02
C VAL A 109 6.11 8.72 -20.70
N ALA A 110 6.45 9.93 -20.29
CA ALA A 110 7.59 10.67 -20.83
C ALA A 110 8.93 9.91 -20.61
N ALA A 111 9.12 9.28 -19.46
CA ALA A 111 10.30 8.47 -19.17
C ALA A 111 10.40 7.24 -20.10
N GLN A 112 9.27 6.58 -20.40
CA GLN A 112 9.23 5.47 -21.35
C GLN A 112 9.61 5.91 -22.77
N GLU A 113 9.08 7.04 -23.22
CA GLU A 113 9.42 7.61 -24.54
C GLU A 113 10.90 8.00 -24.63
N GLN A 114 11.45 8.58 -23.56
CA GLN A 114 12.83 9.03 -23.51
C GLN A 114 13.84 7.88 -23.44
N THR A 115 13.55 6.83 -22.68
CA THR A 115 14.49 5.73 -22.40
C THR A 115 14.32 4.52 -23.32
N GLY A 116 13.12 4.36 -23.88
CA GLY A 116 12.73 3.14 -24.60
C GLY A 116 12.49 1.92 -23.70
N HIS A 117 12.45 2.11 -22.37
CA HIS A 117 12.23 1.04 -21.39
C HIS A 117 10.86 1.16 -20.75
N LEU A 118 10.36 0.04 -20.21
CA LEU A 118 9.06 -0.01 -19.55
C LEU A 118 9.14 0.51 -18.10
N PHE A 119 8.24 1.42 -17.77
CA PHE A 119 8.02 1.91 -16.41
C PHE A 119 6.56 1.76 -16.02
N ASN A 120 6.29 1.63 -14.74
CA ASN A 120 4.93 1.64 -14.20
C ASN A 120 4.83 2.39 -12.87
N LEU A 121 3.61 2.80 -12.53
CA LEU A 121 3.24 3.31 -11.21
C LEU A 121 2.63 2.19 -10.40
N GLU A 122 3.13 1.95 -9.19
CA GLU A 122 2.66 0.89 -8.30
C GLU A 122 2.19 1.43 -6.95
N ALA A 123 1.10 0.87 -6.46
CA ALA A 123 0.72 0.99 -5.06
C ALA A 123 1.65 0.10 -4.22
N THR A 124 2.88 0.55 -4.01
CA THR A 124 3.93 -0.28 -3.42
C THR A 124 3.53 -0.77 -2.03
N PRO A 125 3.55 -2.07 -1.75
CA PRO A 125 3.26 -2.63 -0.43
C PRO A 125 4.13 -2.06 0.68
N ALA A 126 5.42 -1.92 0.44
CA ALA A 126 6.42 -1.16 1.19
C ALA A 126 6.35 -1.31 2.73
N GLU A 127 6.08 -2.53 3.24
CA GLU A 127 5.85 -2.83 4.66
C GLU A 127 6.86 -2.16 5.62
N GLY A 128 8.15 -2.36 5.38
CA GLY A 128 9.20 -1.74 6.19
C GLY A 128 9.41 -0.25 5.89
N THR A 129 9.05 0.19 4.70
CA THR A 129 9.24 1.58 4.25
C THR A 129 8.24 2.51 4.91
N THR A 130 6.99 2.10 5.11
CA THR A 130 5.95 2.88 5.80
C THR A 130 6.39 3.29 7.19
N TYR A 131 6.90 2.34 7.97
CA TYR A 131 7.45 2.58 9.30
C TYR A 131 8.74 3.42 9.25
N ARG A 132 9.67 3.06 8.36
CA ARG A 132 10.95 3.76 8.26
C ARG A 132 10.77 5.23 7.87
N PHE A 133 9.90 5.53 6.91
CA PHE A 133 9.62 6.90 6.51
C PHE A 133 9.04 7.70 7.68
N ALA A 134 8.00 7.22 8.34
CA ALA A 134 7.41 7.91 9.48
C ALA A 134 8.43 8.12 10.61
N LYS A 135 9.19 7.08 10.97
CA LYS A 135 10.24 7.15 12.00
C LYS A 135 11.32 8.18 11.68
N GLU A 136 11.84 8.19 10.46
CA GLU A 136 12.92 9.11 10.08
C GLU A 136 12.42 10.54 9.86
N ASP A 137 11.19 10.71 9.39
CA ASP A 137 10.58 12.03 9.22
C ASP A 137 10.32 12.70 10.57
N ARG A 138 9.81 11.98 11.56
CA ARG A 138 9.58 12.50 12.91
C ARG A 138 10.87 13.02 13.59
N LYS A 139 12.01 12.42 13.30
CA LYS A 139 13.29 12.93 13.81
C LYS A 139 13.67 14.27 13.21
N ARG A 140 13.28 14.51 11.96
CA ARG A 140 13.64 15.73 11.19
C ARG A 140 12.57 16.82 11.32
N PHE A 141 11.33 16.40 11.44
CA PHE A 141 10.13 17.22 11.46
C PHE A 141 9.24 16.74 12.61
N PRO A 142 9.45 17.23 13.86
CA PRO A 142 8.74 16.71 15.03
C PRO A 142 7.21 16.88 14.99
N ASP A 143 6.72 17.80 14.18
CA ASP A 143 5.30 18.13 13.97
C ASP A 143 4.69 17.49 12.74
N ILE A 144 5.44 16.65 12.01
CA ILE A 144 4.89 15.93 10.85
C ILE A 144 3.79 14.96 11.27
N ILE A 145 2.67 15.03 10.57
CA ILE A 145 1.52 14.16 10.84
C ILE A 145 1.78 12.75 10.29
N HIS A 146 1.53 11.76 11.12
CA HIS A 146 1.63 10.34 10.78
C HIS A 146 0.43 9.57 11.35
N ALA A 147 0.24 8.32 10.94
CA ALA A 147 -0.68 7.36 11.55
C ALA A 147 0.03 6.56 12.65
N GLY A 148 -0.74 5.84 13.45
CA GLY A 148 -0.23 5.09 14.57
C GLY A 148 0.12 5.94 15.79
N SER A 149 0.63 5.27 16.80
CA SER A 149 1.08 5.90 18.03
C SER A 149 2.50 6.46 17.93
N GLU A 150 2.93 7.22 18.95
CA GLU A 150 4.32 7.66 19.09
C GLU A 150 5.34 6.50 19.10
N ARG A 151 4.93 5.33 19.56
CA ARG A 151 5.80 4.13 19.61
C ARG A 151 5.75 3.30 18.34
N GLU A 152 4.62 3.35 17.62
CA GLU A 152 4.33 2.56 16.45
C GLU A 152 3.90 3.43 15.25
N PRO A 153 4.73 4.44 14.87
CA PRO A 153 4.38 5.34 13.78
C PRO A 153 4.44 4.62 12.44
N TYR A 154 3.52 4.98 11.55
CA TYR A 154 3.56 4.53 10.16
C TYR A 154 2.91 5.56 9.24
N TYR A 155 3.14 5.41 7.94
CA TYR A 155 2.36 6.06 6.90
C TYR A 155 1.42 5.05 6.26
N THR A 156 0.21 5.47 5.96
CA THR A 156 -0.79 4.65 5.25
C THR A 156 -0.20 4.19 3.91
N ASN A 157 -0.41 2.93 3.57
CA ASN A 157 0.10 2.40 2.31
C ASN A 157 -0.47 3.15 1.11
N SER A 158 0.43 3.51 0.18
CA SER A 158 0.08 4.09 -1.12
C SER A 158 -0.99 5.17 -1.01
N SER A 159 -2.11 5.02 -1.71
CA SER A 159 -3.31 5.86 -1.67
C SER A 159 -4.49 5.18 -0.97
N GLN A 160 -4.21 4.20 -0.10
CA GLN A 160 -5.25 3.47 0.64
C GLN A 160 -5.98 4.39 1.62
N LEU A 161 -7.22 4.00 1.97
CA LEU A 161 -7.95 4.58 3.09
C LEU A 161 -7.23 4.29 4.42
N PRO A 162 -7.34 5.18 5.41
CA PRO A 162 -6.99 4.84 6.79
C PRO A 162 -7.73 3.57 7.22
N VAL A 163 -7.02 2.65 7.87
CA VAL A 163 -7.55 1.31 8.22
C VAL A 163 -8.71 1.35 9.22
N ALA A 164 -8.93 2.49 9.87
CA ALA A 164 -10.03 2.73 10.81
C ALA A 164 -11.22 3.48 10.18
N HIS A 165 -11.23 3.70 8.84
CA HIS A 165 -12.18 4.64 8.24
C HIS A 165 -13.62 4.13 8.22
N THR A 166 -13.85 2.87 7.80
CA THR A 166 -15.22 2.36 7.58
C THR A 166 -15.32 0.84 7.75
N PRO A 167 -16.41 0.34 8.36
CA PRO A 167 -16.71 -1.09 8.37
C PRO A 167 -17.47 -1.55 7.11
N ASP A 168 -17.86 -0.62 6.20
CA ASP A 168 -18.58 -0.93 4.98
C ASP A 168 -17.60 -1.20 3.83
N PRO A 169 -17.52 -2.45 3.30
CA PRO A 169 -16.62 -2.79 2.21
C PRO A 169 -16.99 -2.07 0.90
N PHE A 170 -18.26 -1.75 0.66
CA PHE A 170 -18.69 -1.07 -0.57
C PHE A 170 -18.34 0.41 -0.54
N ALA A 171 -18.45 1.08 0.60
CA ALA A 171 -17.95 2.44 0.76
C ALA A 171 -16.43 2.53 0.51
N ALA A 172 -15.67 1.52 0.95
CA ALA A 172 -14.24 1.44 0.66
C ALA A 172 -13.96 1.20 -0.84
N LEU A 173 -14.72 0.30 -1.48
CA LEU A 173 -14.62 0.04 -2.93
C LEU A 173 -14.91 1.31 -3.75
N GLU A 174 -16.00 2.00 -3.46
CA GLU A 174 -16.42 3.24 -4.13
C GLU A 174 -15.35 4.35 -4.00
N HIS A 175 -14.81 4.51 -2.80
CA HIS A 175 -13.76 5.50 -2.58
C HIS A 175 -12.49 5.17 -3.37
N GLN A 176 -12.07 3.90 -3.34
CA GLN A 176 -10.77 3.47 -3.87
C GLN A 176 -10.75 3.20 -5.38
N GLU A 177 -11.91 3.02 -6.02
CA GLU A 177 -12.02 2.68 -7.44
C GLU A 177 -11.22 3.65 -8.33
N GLU A 178 -11.47 4.96 -8.20
CA GLU A 178 -10.77 5.98 -9.00
C GLU A 178 -9.27 5.99 -8.75
N LEU A 179 -8.84 5.90 -7.50
CA LEU A 179 -7.42 5.98 -7.15
C LEU A 179 -6.67 4.72 -7.59
N GLN A 180 -7.26 3.55 -7.38
CA GLN A 180 -6.59 2.30 -7.70
C GLN A 180 -6.55 1.99 -9.19
N SER A 181 -7.50 2.48 -9.97
CA SER A 181 -7.47 2.37 -11.43
C SER A 181 -6.39 3.23 -12.10
N LYS A 182 -5.78 4.19 -11.39
CA LYS A 182 -4.66 4.99 -11.89
C LYS A 182 -3.30 4.28 -11.83
N TYR A 183 -3.19 3.19 -11.09
CA TYR A 183 -1.95 2.41 -11.05
C TYR A 183 -1.82 1.54 -12.30
N THR A 184 -0.70 1.70 -12.99
CA THR A 184 -0.34 0.90 -14.19
C THR A 184 0.49 -0.32 -13.84
N GLY A 185 0.95 -0.42 -12.59
CA GLY A 185 1.57 -1.58 -11.97
C GLY A 185 0.64 -2.25 -10.96
N GLY A 186 1.21 -2.88 -9.94
CA GLY A 186 0.44 -3.57 -8.89
C GLY A 186 -0.34 -2.63 -8.01
N THR A 187 -1.58 -3.01 -7.69
CA THR A 187 -2.40 -2.42 -6.62
C THR A 187 -3.34 -3.47 -6.07
N VAL A 188 -3.84 -3.29 -4.85
CA VAL A 188 -4.81 -4.19 -4.24
C VAL A 188 -5.61 -3.47 -3.16
N LEU A 189 -6.90 -3.76 -3.05
CA LEU A 189 -7.69 -3.41 -1.88
C LEU A 189 -7.90 -4.66 -1.02
N HIS A 190 -7.36 -4.63 0.20
CA HIS A 190 -7.56 -5.69 1.18
C HIS A 190 -8.83 -5.42 1.99
N LEU A 191 -9.82 -6.28 1.86
CA LEU A 191 -10.99 -6.28 2.73
C LEU A 191 -10.65 -7.11 3.98
N TYR A 192 -10.24 -6.45 5.04
CA TYR A 192 -9.90 -7.08 6.32
C TYR A 192 -11.17 -7.43 7.08
N MET A 193 -11.44 -8.73 7.19
CA MET A 193 -12.58 -9.27 7.94
C MET A 193 -12.11 -9.69 9.34
N GLY A 194 -12.93 -9.44 10.35
CA GLY A 194 -12.59 -9.82 11.73
C GLY A 194 -12.53 -11.34 11.95
N SER A 195 -13.16 -12.11 11.05
CA SER A 195 -13.20 -13.58 11.08
C SER A 195 -13.42 -14.13 9.67
N ALA A 196 -13.43 -15.45 9.53
CA ALA A 196 -13.89 -16.08 8.28
C ALA A 196 -15.34 -15.67 8.00
N MET A 197 -15.68 -15.49 6.71
CA MET A 197 -17.05 -15.22 6.31
C MET A 197 -17.97 -16.37 6.69
N SER A 198 -19.22 -16.04 6.97
CA SER A 198 -20.23 -16.99 7.49
C SER A 198 -20.44 -18.21 6.61
N ASP A 199 -20.42 -18.03 5.29
CA ASP A 199 -20.46 -19.12 4.33
C ASP A 199 -19.88 -18.73 2.95
N GLY A 200 -19.72 -19.73 2.07
CA GLY A 200 -19.21 -19.51 0.71
C GLY A 200 -20.17 -18.72 -0.20
N LYS A 201 -21.47 -18.68 0.10
CA LYS A 201 -22.45 -17.91 -0.68
C LYS A 201 -22.34 -16.43 -0.37
N ALA A 202 -22.15 -16.06 0.91
CA ALA A 202 -21.87 -14.68 1.32
C ALA A 202 -20.58 -14.16 0.66
N CYS A 203 -19.52 -14.98 0.69
CA CYS A 203 -18.27 -14.65 0.00
C CYS A 203 -18.47 -14.46 -1.50
N ALA A 204 -19.15 -15.38 -2.17
CA ALA A 204 -19.44 -15.30 -3.61
C ALA A 204 -20.28 -14.05 -3.95
N LYS A 205 -21.26 -13.70 -3.10
CA LYS A 205 -22.09 -12.50 -3.27
C LYS A 205 -21.26 -11.23 -3.18
N LEU A 206 -20.36 -11.11 -2.17
CA LEU A 206 -19.46 -9.97 -2.03
C LEU A 206 -18.57 -9.81 -3.26
N VAL A 207 -17.89 -10.90 -3.67
CA VAL A 207 -17.02 -10.89 -4.86
C VAL A 207 -17.79 -10.50 -6.12
N ARG A 208 -18.95 -11.10 -6.36
CA ARG A 208 -19.80 -10.80 -7.52
C ARG A 208 -20.19 -9.31 -7.54
N ARG A 209 -20.73 -8.79 -6.42
CA ARG A 209 -21.12 -7.37 -6.33
C ARG A 209 -19.95 -6.43 -6.53
N ALA A 210 -18.77 -6.77 -5.97
CA ALA A 210 -17.58 -5.98 -6.17
C ALA A 210 -17.17 -5.93 -7.66
N LEU A 211 -17.08 -7.08 -8.33
CA LEU A 211 -16.62 -7.17 -9.71
C LEU A 211 -17.66 -6.67 -10.76
N GLU A 212 -18.97 -6.75 -10.45
CA GLU A 212 -20.02 -6.27 -11.34
C GLU A 212 -20.23 -4.75 -11.28
N ASN A 213 -19.87 -4.10 -10.16
CA ASN A 213 -20.17 -2.69 -9.93
C ASN A 213 -18.95 -1.77 -9.84
N PHE A 214 -17.75 -2.32 -9.68
CA PHE A 214 -16.51 -1.53 -9.50
C PHE A 214 -15.39 -2.02 -10.43
N HIS A 215 -14.52 -1.09 -10.84
CA HIS A 215 -13.39 -1.33 -11.75
C HIS A 215 -12.05 -1.48 -11.03
N LEU A 216 -12.06 -1.93 -9.76
CA LEU A 216 -10.80 -2.16 -9.05
C LEU A 216 -10.00 -3.31 -9.68
N PRO A 217 -8.69 -3.12 -9.92
CA PRO A 217 -7.86 -4.14 -10.55
C PRO A 217 -7.73 -5.43 -9.73
N TYR A 218 -7.72 -5.32 -8.39
CA TYR A 218 -7.53 -6.46 -7.50
C TYR A 218 -8.11 -6.20 -6.11
N ILE A 219 -8.88 -7.16 -5.63
CA ILE A 219 -9.41 -7.17 -4.26
C ILE A 219 -9.04 -8.48 -3.57
N THR A 220 -8.93 -8.46 -2.25
CA THR A 220 -8.81 -9.68 -1.44
C THR A 220 -9.79 -9.66 -0.28
N ILE A 221 -10.29 -10.82 0.10
CA ILE A 221 -11.02 -11.02 1.35
C ILE A 221 -10.03 -11.65 2.34
N THR A 222 -9.80 -10.95 3.44
CA THR A 222 -8.72 -11.28 4.38
C THR A 222 -9.30 -11.50 5.78
N PRO A 223 -9.58 -12.75 6.19
CA PRO A 223 -9.98 -13.04 7.56
C PRO A 223 -8.79 -12.90 8.52
N THR A 224 -9.11 -12.66 9.80
CA THR A 224 -8.21 -12.88 10.93
C THR A 224 -8.55 -14.23 11.55
N PHE A 225 -7.55 -14.97 11.97
CA PHE A 225 -7.73 -16.24 12.68
C PHE A 225 -6.60 -16.47 13.68
N SER A 226 -6.84 -17.34 14.61
CA SER A 226 -5.90 -17.73 15.66
C SER A 226 -5.56 -19.22 15.59
N ILE A 227 -4.36 -19.59 15.96
CA ILE A 227 -3.91 -20.99 16.00
C ILE A 227 -3.54 -21.33 17.44
N CYS A 228 -4.26 -22.30 18.01
CA CYS A 228 -3.92 -22.90 19.28
C CYS A 228 -3.01 -24.10 19.06
N PRO A 229 -1.94 -24.29 19.85
CA PRO A 229 -1.07 -25.47 19.74
C PRO A 229 -1.80 -26.82 19.90
N GLU A 230 -2.86 -26.87 20.72
CA GLU A 230 -3.63 -28.09 20.98
C GLU A 230 -4.89 -28.20 20.11
N HIS A 231 -5.63 -27.08 19.90
CA HIS A 231 -6.93 -27.10 19.23
C HIS A 231 -6.87 -26.64 17.77
N GLY A 232 -5.71 -26.21 17.27
CA GLY A 232 -5.52 -25.80 15.89
C GLY A 232 -6.23 -24.49 15.57
N TYR A 233 -6.88 -24.44 14.41
CA TYR A 233 -7.51 -23.25 13.84
C TYR A 233 -8.73 -22.78 14.65
N ILE A 234 -8.78 -21.48 14.93
CA ILE A 234 -9.88 -20.78 15.59
C ILE A 234 -10.18 -19.54 14.76
N SER A 235 -11.42 -19.40 14.30
CA SER A 235 -11.86 -18.22 13.54
C SER A 235 -11.89 -16.97 14.40
N GLY A 236 -11.34 -15.87 13.88
CA GLY A 236 -11.31 -14.59 14.59
C GLY A 236 -10.04 -14.36 15.41
N GLU A 237 -10.04 -13.22 16.09
CA GLU A 237 -8.93 -12.75 16.92
C GLU A 237 -9.10 -13.22 18.37
N HIS A 238 -8.29 -14.18 18.77
CA HIS A 238 -8.30 -14.78 20.10
C HIS A 238 -6.87 -14.82 20.65
N PRO A 239 -6.44 -13.91 21.52
CA PRO A 239 -5.14 -13.96 22.17
C PRO A 239 -4.94 -15.24 23.01
N HIS A 240 -6.06 -15.76 23.56
CA HIS A 240 -6.10 -17.01 24.30
C HIS A 240 -7.14 -17.95 23.70
N CYS A 241 -6.83 -19.23 23.70
CA CYS A 241 -7.72 -20.27 23.18
C CYS A 241 -9.01 -20.37 24.03
N PRO A 242 -10.20 -20.26 23.44
CA PRO A 242 -11.45 -20.36 24.18
C PRO A 242 -11.73 -21.76 24.75
N HIS A 243 -10.93 -22.78 24.39
CA HIS A 243 -11.11 -24.16 24.84
C HIS A 243 -10.14 -24.55 25.96
N CYS A 244 -8.90 -24.01 25.98
CA CYS A 244 -7.87 -24.41 26.96
C CYS A 244 -7.11 -23.23 27.55
N ASP A 245 -7.47 -22.00 27.21
CA ASP A 245 -6.85 -20.75 27.69
C ASP A 245 -5.34 -20.60 27.38
N GLN A 246 -4.77 -21.47 26.58
CA GLN A 246 -3.38 -21.30 26.12
C GLN A 246 -3.26 -20.12 25.17
N THR A 247 -2.12 -19.45 25.19
CA THR A 247 -1.79 -18.38 24.25
C THR A 247 -1.84 -18.91 22.81
N THR A 248 -2.49 -18.19 21.93
CA THR A 248 -2.61 -18.53 20.51
C THR A 248 -1.68 -17.67 19.67
N GLU A 249 -1.42 -18.12 18.45
CA GLU A 249 -0.73 -17.35 17.43
C GLU A 249 -1.78 -16.73 16.49
N MET A 250 -1.93 -15.39 16.54
CA MET A 250 -2.89 -14.66 15.68
C MET A 250 -2.30 -14.44 14.29
N TRP A 251 -3.07 -14.75 13.25
CA TRP A 251 -2.69 -14.66 11.86
C TRP A 251 -3.62 -13.77 11.06
N THR A 252 -3.04 -12.89 10.26
CA THR A 252 -3.76 -12.10 9.26
C THR A 252 -2.80 -11.69 8.14
N ARG A 253 -3.33 -11.04 7.11
CA ARG A 253 -2.50 -10.51 6.03
C ARG A 253 -1.81 -9.22 6.50
N VAL A 254 -0.48 -9.17 6.38
CA VAL A 254 0.26 -7.94 6.66
C VAL A 254 0.12 -6.97 5.48
N MET A 255 0.44 -7.44 4.28
CA MET A 255 0.20 -6.76 3.00
C MET A 255 -0.09 -7.78 1.89
N GLY A 256 0.89 -8.49 1.39
CA GLY A 256 0.73 -9.44 0.31
C GLY A 256 0.35 -10.85 0.77
N TYR A 257 0.78 -11.30 1.94
CA TYR A 257 0.61 -12.66 2.44
C TYR A 257 0.32 -12.70 3.93
N PHE A 258 -0.23 -13.83 4.38
CA PHE A 258 -0.51 -14.08 5.78
C PHE A 258 0.77 -14.29 6.58
N ARG A 259 0.80 -13.72 7.79
CA ARG A 259 1.86 -13.90 8.79
C ARG A 259 1.27 -13.86 10.20
N PRO A 260 1.99 -14.45 11.17
CA PRO A 260 1.71 -14.16 12.57
C PRO A 260 1.83 -12.66 12.86
N VAL A 261 0.88 -12.09 13.58
CA VAL A 261 0.90 -10.65 13.96
C VAL A 261 2.17 -10.32 14.76
N GLU A 262 2.66 -11.26 15.56
CA GLU A 262 3.90 -11.10 16.33
C GLU A 262 5.12 -10.82 15.43
N SER A 263 5.13 -11.36 14.23
CA SER A 263 6.20 -11.17 13.24
C SER A 263 6.13 -9.87 12.47
N PHE A 264 5.08 -9.07 12.65
CA PHE A 264 4.93 -7.78 11.99
C PHE A 264 6.00 -6.81 12.47
N ASN A 265 6.47 -5.92 11.58
CA ASN A 265 7.27 -4.80 12.02
C ASN A 265 6.44 -3.83 12.88
N ILE A 266 7.11 -2.95 13.61
CA ILE A 266 6.48 -2.05 14.60
C ILE A 266 5.35 -1.23 13.97
N GLY A 267 5.54 -0.62 12.80
CA GLY A 267 4.51 0.18 12.14
C GLY A 267 3.32 -0.66 11.66
N LYS A 268 3.55 -1.91 11.26
CA LYS A 268 2.46 -2.82 10.89
C LYS A 268 1.69 -3.38 12.09
N LYS A 269 2.32 -3.46 13.26
CA LYS A 269 1.60 -3.70 14.52
C LYS A 269 0.69 -2.53 14.86
N GLY A 270 1.18 -1.29 14.76
CA GLY A 270 0.36 -0.09 14.94
C GLY A 270 -0.83 -0.06 13.98
N GLU A 271 -0.61 -0.31 12.69
CA GLU A 271 -1.69 -0.40 11.70
C GLU A 271 -2.71 -1.51 12.05
N PHE A 272 -2.23 -2.68 12.49
CA PHE A 272 -3.12 -3.79 12.89
C PHE A 272 -4.01 -3.40 14.08
N HIS A 273 -3.45 -2.74 15.09
CA HIS A 273 -4.20 -2.30 16.27
C HIS A 273 -5.27 -1.23 15.95
N GLU A 274 -5.08 -0.46 14.88
CA GLU A 274 -6.03 0.56 14.43
C GLU A 274 -7.07 0.04 13.44
N ARG A 275 -6.95 -1.23 12.95
CA ARG A 275 -7.86 -1.77 11.96
C ARG A 275 -9.30 -1.82 12.43
N GLN A 276 -10.18 -1.19 11.68
CA GLN A 276 -11.61 -1.47 11.72
C GLN A 276 -11.92 -2.56 10.69
N TYR A 277 -12.45 -3.68 11.17
CA TYR A 277 -12.81 -4.79 10.30
C TYR A 277 -14.08 -4.50 9.51
N PHE A 278 -14.08 -4.93 8.25
CA PHE A 278 -15.28 -4.89 7.42
C PHE A 278 -16.33 -5.90 7.91
N SER A 279 -17.60 -5.51 7.80
CA SER A 279 -18.71 -6.32 8.30
C SER A 279 -19.50 -6.96 7.15
N GLU A 280 -19.86 -8.25 7.33
CA GLU A 280 -20.78 -8.97 6.43
C GLU A 280 -22.19 -8.38 6.42
N THR A 281 -22.56 -7.54 7.38
CA THR A 281 -23.91 -6.94 7.44
C THR A 281 -24.21 -6.05 6.24
N TYR A 282 -23.19 -5.59 5.52
CA TYR A 282 -23.33 -4.80 4.28
C TYR A 282 -23.38 -5.66 3.01
N VAL A 283 -23.08 -6.94 3.09
CA VAL A 283 -23.04 -7.89 1.98
C VAL A 283 -24.41 -8.48 1.73
#